data_19c174ab742e6db9a8eac6571decac6c
#
_entry.id   19c174ab742e6db9a8eac6571decac6c
#
_cell.length_a   1.000
_cell.length_b   1.000
_cell.length_c   1.000
_cell.angle_alpha   90.00
_cell.angle_beta   90.00
_cell.angle_gamma   90.00
#
_symmetry.space_group_name_H-M   'P 1'
#
loop_
_entity.id
_entity.type
_entity.pdbx_description
1 polymer ?
#
loop_
_entity_poly.entity_id
_entity_poly.type
_entity_poly.pdbx_seq_one_letter_code
_entity_poly.pdbx_strand_id
1 'polypeptide(L)'
;MATLKQIINERVLILDGAMGTMIQRYNLSEQDFRGERFAGIPGQMKGNNDLLCLTRPDVIKDIHRKYLEAGADIIETNTFNAQRISMADYHMQDLCREINLAAARLARELADEYTAKTPRKPRFVAGSVGPTNKTCSMSPDVNNPALRALTYDELATAYQEQMEALLEGGVDALLIETIFDSLNAKAAIYAAETAMKKTGREVPLMLSVTVSDIAGRTLSGQTLDAFLASVQHAPIFSIGLNCSFGAKQLKPFLEGLAARAPYYISAYPNAGLPNSLGQYDQTPEEMASEVKEYIDEGLVNIIGGCCGTTEEYIAKYQELIVSGSAWVPPHIPATTPERLWLSGLELLEQTPEMNFINVGERCNVAGSRKFLRLINEKKYEEALSIARKQVEDGALVIDVNMDDGLLDAREEMTTFLNLVMSEPDIARVPIMIDSSKWEVIEAGLKCLQGKSIVNSISLKEGEEKFIEHARLIKKLGAATVVMAFDEKGQADTFERKIEVCEIG
;
A
#
# COMPACT_ATOMS: atom_id res chain seq x y z
N MET A 1 -10.26 2.36 -28.29
CA MET A 1 -8.99 2.97 -27.85
C MET A 1 -8.17 1.92 -27.14
N ALA A 2 -6.83 1.99 -27.24
CA ALA A 2 -5.97 1.09 -26.49
C ALA A 2 -6.08 1.39 -25.00
N THR A 3 -6.10 0.34 -24.17
CA THR A 3 -6.17 0.45 -22.71
C THR A 3 -4.78 0.61 -22.10
N LEU A 4 -4.71 1.08 -20.85
CA LEU A 4 -3.45 1.17 -20.10
C LEU A 4 -2.70 -0.18 -20.09
N LYS A 5 -3.45 -1.29 -19.90
CA LYS A 5 -2.90 -2.67 -19.93
C LYS A 5 -2.28 -3.07 -21.27
N GLN A 6 -2.72 -2.47 -22.38
CA GLN A 6 -2.16 -2.74 -23.69
C GLN A 6 -0.90 -1.92 -23.95
N ILE A 7 -0.96 -0.61 -23.69
CA ILE A 7 0.14 0.32 -24.02
C ILE A 7 1.37 0.10 -23.16
N ILE A 8 1.24 -0.30 -21.90
CA ILE A 8 2.39 -0.53 -21.00
C ILE A 8 3.33 -1.63 -21.53
N ASN A 9 2.82 -2.56 -22.35
CA ASN A 9 3.64 -3.58 -22.99
C ASN A 9 4.36 -3.10 -24.27
N GLU A 10 3.97 -1.94 -24.78
CA GLU A 10 4.51 -1.41 -26.02
C GLU A 10 5.65 -0.41 -25.77
N ARG A 11 5.61 0.33 -24.67
CA ARG A 11 6.58 1.37 -24.33
C ARG A 11 6.54 1.76 -22.86
N VAL A 12 7.61 2.41 -22.41
CA VAL A 12 7.62 3.12 -21.11
C VAL A 12 6.60 4.26 -21.17
N LEU A 13 5.80 4.39 -20.10
CA LEU A 13 4.79 5.43 -19.95
C LEU A 13 5.30 6.57 -19.06
N ILE A 14 4.80 7.76 -19.29
CA ILE A 14 5.12 8.95 -18.50
C ILE A 14 3.93 9.28 -17.61
N LEU A 15 4.14 9.18 -16.31
CA LEU A 15 3.29 9.76 -15.28
C LEU A 15 3.62 11.26 -15.18
N ASP A 16 2.70 12.06 -14.69
CA ASP A 16 2.92 13.49 -14.49
C ASP A 16 3.91 13.79 -13.34
N GLY A 17 4.00 15.05 -12.97
CA GLY A 17 4.87 15.53 -11.90
C GLY A 17 4.08 16.04 -10.69
N ALA A 18 4.78 16.69 -9.77
CA ALA A 18 4.25 17.10 -8.50
C ALA A 18 3.14 18.16 -8.60
N MET A 19 1.92 17.78 -8.30
CA MET A 19 0.77 18.70 -8.22
C MET A 19 1.02 19.81 -7.19
N GLY A 20 1.51 19.48 -6.00
CA GLY A 20 1.79 20.45 -4.94
C GLY A 20 2.83 21.49 -5.33
N THR A 21 3.91 21.08 -5.99
CA THR A 21 4.96 21.98 -6.52
C THR A 21 4.37 22.96 -7.53
N MET A 22 3.50 22.48 -8.43
CA MET A 22 2.84 23.32 -9.41
C MET A 22 1.87 24.30 -8.77
N ILE A 23 1.06 23.88 -7.80
CA ILE A 23 0.13 24.76 -7.06
C ILE A 23 0.89 25.91 -6.39
N GLN A 24 2.05 25.65 -5.79
CA GLN A 24 2.88 26.68 -5.13
C GLN A 24 3.27 27.82 -6.07
N ARG A 25 3.46 27.57 -7.37
CA ARG A 25 3.83 28.58 -8.38
C ARG A 25 2.71 29.63 -8.60
N TYR A 26 1.44 29.32 -8.27
CA TYR A 26 0.33 30.25 -8.40
C TYR A 26 0.24 31.26 -7.23
N ASN A 27 1.00 31.05 -6.14
CA ASN A 27 1.01 31.92 -4.97
C ASN A 27 -0.41 32.20 -4.42
N LEU A 28 -1.25 31.18 -4.37
CA LEU A 28 -2.64 31.30 -3.95
C LEU A 28 -2.77 31.82 -2.51
N SER A 29 -3.73 32.72 -2.31
CA SER A 29 -4.07 33.29 -1.01
C SER A 29 -5.02 32.37 -0.23
N GLU A 30 -5.19 32.61 1.08
CA GLU A 30 -6.20 31.92 1.88
C GLU A 30 -7.62 32.03 1.26
N GLN A 31 -7.94 33.20 0.65
CA GLN A 31 -9.22 33.40 -0.01
C GLN A 31 -9.39 32.53 -1.27
N ASP A 32 -8.32 32.26 -2.01
CA ASP A 32 -8.36 31.34 -3.16
C ASP A 32 -8.68 29.91 -2.72
N PHE A 33 -8.10 29.45 -1.60
CA PHE A 33 -8.40 28.14 -1.04
C PHE A 33 -9.83 28.03 -0.52
N ARG A 34 -10.36 29.09 0.12
CA ARG A 34 -11.72 29.08 0.66
C ARG A 34 -12.79 29.22 -0.40
N GLY A 35 -12.56 30.10 -1.37
CA GLY A 35 -13.62 30.59 -2.24
C GLY A 35 -14.75 31.26 -1.42
N GLU A 36 -15.84 31.56 -2.07
CA GLU A 36 -17.05 32.12 -1.41
C GLU A 36 -17.77 31.04 -0.57
N ARG A 37 -17.78 29.80 -1.06
CA ARG A 37 -18.55 28.69 -0.48
C ARG A 37 -18.11 28.34 0.94
N PHE A 38 -16.82 28.41 1.24
CA PHE A 38 -16.24 27.99 2.50
C PHE A 38 -15.77 29.14 3.38
N ALA A 39 -16.19 30.35 3.11
CA ALA A 39 -15.80 31.56 3.86
C ALA A 39 -16.07 31.47 5.38
N GLY A 40 -17.12 30.76 5.77
CA GLY A 40 -17.55 30.64 7.17
C GLY A 40 -16.92 29.46 7.93
N ILE A 41 -16.10 28.61 7.31
CA ILE A 41 -15.49 27.46 7.98
C ILE A 41 -14.32 27.94 8.84
N PRO A 42 -14.20 27.51 10.12
CA PRO A 42 -13.10 27.92 11.01
C PRO A 42 -11.76 27.30 10.57
N GLY A 43 -10.66 27.85 11.04
CA GLY A 43 -9.31 27.38 10.76
C GLY A 43 -8.71 27.95 9.49
N GLN A 44 -7.50 27.52 9.13
CA GLN A 44 -6.79 27.92 7.92
C GLN A 44 -7.03 26.87 6.83
N MET A 45 -7.39 27.31 5.61
CA MET A 45 -7.60 26.44 4.46
C MET A 45 -6.38 26.40 3.53
N LYS A 46 -5.51 27.40 3.58
CA LYS A 46 -4.28 27.42 2.80
C LYS A 46 -3.42 26.20 3.13
N GLY A 47 -3.13 25.40 2.11
CA GLY A 47 -2.47 24.12 2.23
C GLY A 47 -3.39 22.90 1.99
N ASN A 48 -4.72 23.09 2.00
CA ASN A 48 -5.67 22.06 1.58
C ASN A 48 -5.75 22.05 0.03
N ASN A 49 -4.74 21.48 -0.61
CA ASN A 49 -4.62 21.49 -2.06
C ASN A 49 -5.79 20.78 -2.76
N ASP A 50 -6.32 19.73 -2.16
CA ASP A 50 -7.40 18.91 -2.74
C ASP A 50 -8.70 19.73 -2.87
N LEU A 51 -8.92 20.67 -1.95
CA LEU A 51 -10.07 21.58 -1.97
C LEU A 51 -10.11 22.45 -3.24
N LEU A 52 -8.96 22.73 -3.85
CA LEU A 52 -8.86 23.54 -5.07
C LEU A 52 -9.61 22.94 -6.26
N CYS A 53 -9.92 21.65 -6.23
CA CYS A 53 -10.81 21.03 -7.23
C CYS A 53 -12.22 21.64 -7.21
N LEU A 54 -12.66 22.22 -6.08
CA LEU A 54 -13.94 22.87 -5.91
C LEU A 54 -13.84 24.41 -5.99
N THR A 55 -12.77 24.99 -5.44
CA THR A 55 -12.64 26.45 -5.29
C THR A 55 -11.86 27.11 -6.42
N ARG A 56 -10.88 26.42 -7.00
CA ARG A 56 -10.04 26.90 -8.10
C ARG A 56 -9.81 25.82 -9.16
N PRO A 57 -10.90 25.26 -9.74
CA PRO A 57 -10.78 24.23 -10.78
C PRO A 57 -10.02 24.71 -12.02
N ASP A 58 -9.99 26.03 -12.26
CA ASP A 58 -9.20 26.66 -13.31
C ASP A 58 -7.70 26.39 -13.16
N VAL A 59 -7.18 26.53 -11.93
CA VAL A 59 -5.76 26.27 -11.62
C VAL A 59 -5.43 24.78 -11.81
N ILE A 60 -6.27 23.88 -11.30
CA ILE A 60 -6.04 22.43 -11.42
C ILE A 60 -6.07 21.99 -12.88
N LYS A 61 -7.03 22.49 -13.67
CA LYS A 61 -7.07 22.24 -15.12
C LYS A 61 -5.84 22.76 -15.85
N ASP A 62 -5.33 23.94 -15.50
CA ASP A 62 -4.12 24.50 -16.12
C ASP A 62 -2.89 23.65 -15.82
N ILE A 63 -2.75 23.15 -14.59
CA ILE A 63 -1.66 22.25 -14.22
C ILE A 63 -1.73 20.93 -15.01
N HIS A 64 -2.90 20.31 -15.08
CA HIS A 64 -3.07 19.09 -15.88
C HIS A 64 -2.74 19.31 -17.36
N ARG A 65 -3.14 20.46 -17.93
CA ARG A 65 -2.79 20.80 -19.33
C ARG A 65 -1.28 20.89 -19.52
N LYS A 66 -0.57 21.58 -18.64
CA LYS A 66 0.90 21.70 -18.72
C LYS A 66 1.58 20.33 -18.73
N TYR A 67 1.14 19.41 -17.88
CA TYR A 67 1.70 18.05 -17.86
C TYR A 67 1.34 17.25 -19.13
N LEU A 68 0.11 17.37 -19.62
CA LEU A 68 -0.30 16.71 -20.87
C LEU A 68 0.42 17.26 -22.09
N GLU A 69 0.67 18.57 -22.15
CA GLU A 69 1.44 19.25 -23.19
C GLU A 69 2.92 18.85 -23.13
N ALA A 70 3.48 18.71 -21.93
CA ALA A 70 4.84 18.23 -21.70
C ALA A 70 5.02 16.76 -22.11
N GLY A 71 3.96 16.00 -22.28
CA GLY A 71 4.01 14.63 -22.79
C GLY A 71 3.58 13.55 -21.83
N ALA A 72 2.99 13.87 -20.68
CA ALA A 72 2.44 12.85 -19.78
C ALA A 72 1.41 11.95 -20.48
N ASP A 73 1.51 10.66 -20.23
CA ASP A 73 0.54 9.62 -20.66
C ASP A 73 -0.53 9.41 -19.60
N ILE A 74 -0.14 9.54 -18.33
CA ILE A 74 -0.99 9.34 -17.15
C ILE A 74 -0.92 10.64 -16.33
N ILE A 75 -2.08 11.18 -15.96
CA ILE A 75 -2.18 12.28 -15.00
C ILE A 75 -2.86 11.79 -13.73
N GLU A 76 -2.37 12.27 -12.59
CA GLU A 76 -2.94 11.96 -11.27
C GLU A 76 -4.02 12.96 -10.90
N THR A 77 -5.10 12.49 -10.28
CA THR A 77 -6.10 13.38 -9.71
C THR A 77 -5.52 14.17 -8.54
N ASN A 78 -5.96 15.42 -8.35
CA ASN A 78 -5.56 16.22 -7.18
C ASN A 78 -6.36 15.80 -5.93
N THR A 79 -6.07 14.59 -5.42
CA THR A 79 -6.83 13.93 -4.33
C THR A 79 -5.95 13.23 -3.31
N PHE A 80 -4.67 13.59 -3.23
CA PHE A 80 -3.68 12.95 -2.37
C PHE A 80 -4.12 12.83 -0.91
N ASN A 81 -4.74 13.88 -0.35
CA ASN A 81 -5.26 13.90 1.03
C ASN A 81 -6.80 13.90 1.09
N ALA A 82 -7.50 13.64 -0.02
CA ALA A 82 -8.95 13.79 -0.12
C ALA A 82 -9.72 12.62 0.52
N GLN A 83 -9.28 12.15 1.67
CA GLN A 83 -9.99 11.15 2.48
C GLN A 83 -10.39 11.76 3.84
N ARG A 84 -11.45 11.21 4.42
CA ARG A 84 -12.15 11.75 5.60
C ARG A 84 -11.23 11.98 6.81
N ILE A 85 -10.18 11.18 6.99
CA ILE A 85 -9.27 11.27 8.13
C ILE A 85 -8.40 12.53 8.04
N SER A 86 -7.76 12.78 6.89
CA SER A 86 -6.95 13.99 6.66
C SER A 86 -7.81 15.24 6.51
N MET A 87 -8.98 15.13 5.86
CA MET A 87 -9.91 16.27 5.70
C MET A 87 -10.53 16.73 7.02
N ALA A 88 -10.53 15.89 8.07
CA ALA A 88 -10.98 16.29 9.40
C ALA A 88 -10.13 17.40 10.02
N ASP A 89 -8.84 17.50 9.65
CA ASP A 89 -7.95 18.60 10.10
C ASP A 89 -8.43 19.98 9.61
N TYR A 90 -9.22 20.00 8.54
CA TYR A 90 -9.83 21.20 7.97
C TYR A 90 -11.34 21.31 8.25
N HIS A 91 -11.91 20.44 9.06
CA HIS A 91 -13.36 20.32 9.27
C HIS A 91 -14.15 20.06 7.98
N MET A 92 -13.54 19.32 7.03
CA MET A 92 -14.09 19.07 5.69
C MET A 92 -14.27 17.58 5.37
N GLN A 93 -14.29 16.72 6.38
CA GLN A 93 -14.43 15.27 6.22
C GLN A 93 -15.68 14.84 5.43
N ASP A 94 -16.73 15.64 5.43
CA ASP A 94 -17.98 15.33 4.72
C ASP A 94 -17.96 15.75 3.23
N LEU A 95 -16.89 16.41 2.79
CA LEU A 95 -16.69 16.82 1.40
C LEU A 95 -15.85 15.82 0.59
N CYS A 96 -15.33 14.77 1.21
CA CYS A 96 -14.42 13.82 0.55
C CYS A 96 -14.98 13.27 -0.76
N ARG A 97 -16.23 12.81 -0.74
CA ARG A 97 -16.87 12.30 -1.96
C ARG A 97 -16.95 13.36 -3.06
N GLU A 98 -17.36 14.58 -2.72
CA GLU A 98 -17.50 15.68 -3.69
C GLU A 98 -16.15 16.07 -4.29
N ILE A 99 -15.12 16.23 -3.47
CA ILE A 99 -13.76 16.58 -3.91
C ILE A 99 -13.22 15.52 -4.88
N ASN A 100 -13.28 14.23 -4.51
CA ASN A 100 -12.76 13.15 -5.34
C ASN A 100 -13.52 13.03 -6.67
N LEU A 101 -14.83 13.18 -6.65
CA LEU A 101 -15.64 13.13 -7.86
C LEU A 101 -15.32 14.30 -8.79
N ALA A 102 -15.17 15.52 -8.24
CA ALA A 102 -14.80 16.71 -9.00
C ALA A 102 -13.40 16.56 -9.60
N ALA A 103 -12.41 16.16 -8.81
CA ALA A 103 -11.04 15.96 -9.26
C ALA A 103 -10.93 14.93 -10.39
N ALA A 104 -11.59 13.79 -10.24
CA ALA A 104 -11.59 12.74 -11.26
C ALA A 104 -12.22 13.22 -12.58
N ARG A 105 -13.34 13.96 -12.52
CA ARG A 105 -13.99 14.53 -13.70
C ARG A 105 -13.15 15.58 -14.39
N LEU A 106 -12.47 16.47 -13.63
CA LEU A 106 -11.55 17.46 -14.19
C LEU A 106 -10.41 16.82 -14.97
N ALA A 107 -9.77 15.82 -14.37
CA ALA A 107 -8.68 15.09 -15.02
C ALA A 107 -9.18 14.29 -16.24
N ARG A 108 -10.34 13.63 -16.13
CA ARG A 108 -10.93 12.85 -17.24
C ARG A 108 -11.27 13.73 -18.44
N GLU A 109 -11.88 14.89 -18.22
CA GLU A 109 -12.21 15.85 -19.28
C GLU A 109 -10.97 16.20 -20.11
N LEU A 110 -9.86 16.52 -19.46
CA LEU A 110 -8.62 16.90 -20.14
C LEU A 110 -7.91 15.70 -20.79
N ALA A 111 -7.90 14.55 -20.13
CA ALA A 111 -7.34 13.34 -20.72
C ALA A 111 -8.08 12.92 -22.01
N ASP A 112 -9.41 13.09 -22.03
CA ASP A 112 -10.23 12.85 -23.23
C ASP A 112 -9.97 13.87 -24.34
N GLU A 113 -9.86 15.18 -23.97
CA GLU A 113 -9.51 16.25 -24.91
C GLU A 113 -8.18 15.98 -25.61
N TYR A 114 -7.13 15.66 -24.83
CA TYR A 114 -5.79 15.38 -25.39
C TYR A 114 -5.70 14.07 -26.14
N THR A 115 -6.46 13.06 -25.73
CA THR A 115 -6.59 11.81 -26.49
C THR A 115 -7.27 12.05 -27.86
N ALA A 116 -8.31 12.89 -27.90
CA ALA A 116 -8.97 13.25 -29.15
C ALA A 116 -8.04 14.01 -30.11
N LYS A 117 -7.17 14.89 -29.56
CA LYS A 117 -6.15 15.63 -30.37
C LYS A 117 -5.07 14.70 -30.93
N THR A 118 -4.68 13.65 -30.18
CA THR A 118 -3.62 12.72 -30.53
C THR A 118 -4.03 11.27 -30.28
N PRO A 119 -4.90 10.66 -31.08
CA PRO A 119 -5.48 9.33 -30.83
C PRO A 119 -4.45 8.18 -30.74
N ARG A 120 -3.26 8.36 -31.32
CA ARG A 120 -2.16 7.39 -31.23
C ARG A 120 -1.41 7.45 -29.89
N LYS A 121 -1.64 8.49 -29.12
CA LYS A 121 -1.11 8.66 -27.76
C LYS A 121 -2.28 8.89 -26.78
N PRO A 122 -3.02 7.85 -26.39
CA PRO A 122 -4.13 7.99 -25.44
C PRO A 122 -3.59 8.44 -24.08
N ARG A 123 -4.44 9.20 -23.36
CA ARG A 123 -4.15 9.69 -22.00
C ARG A 123 -5.02 8.98 -21.00
N PHE A 124 -4.47 8.73 -19.84
CA PHE A 124 -5.09 8.00 -18.75
C PHE A 124 -5.14 8.85 -17.49
N VAL A 125 -6.08 8.55 -16.61
CA VAL A 125 -6.23 9.18 -15.30
C VAL A 125 -6.02 8.15 -14.20
N ALA A 126 -5.03 8.40 -13.35
CA ALA A 126 -4.83 7.66 -12.10
C ALA A 126 -5.49 8.39 -10.94
N GLY A 127 -6.37 7.71 -10.23
CA GLY A 127 -6.95 8.23 -8.98
C GLY A 127 -5.92 8.16 -7.87
N SER A 128 -5.35 9.31 -7.49
CA SER A 128 -4.35 9.42 -6.43
C SER A 128 -4.98 9.18 -5.06
N VAL A 129 -4.40 8.25 -4.30
CA VAL A 129 -4.78 7.87 -2.94
C VAL A 129 -3.52 7.89 -2.09
N GLY A 130 -3.28 9.01 -1.43
CA GLY A 130 -2.12 9.20 -0.56
C GLY A 130 -2.30 8.62 0.83
N PRO A 131 -1.25 8.66 1.66
CA PRO A 131 -1.33 8.21 3.04
C PRO A 131 -2.19 9.14 3.90
N THR A 132 -2.63 8.62 5.03
CA THR A 132 -3.27 9.44 6.06
C THR A 132 -2.24 10.01 7.05
N ASN A 133 -2.62 11.04 7.79
CA ASN A 133 -1.83 11.58 8.91
C ASN A 133 -1.83 10.68 10.16
N LYS A 134 -2.51 9.53 10.12
CA LYS A 134 -2.56 8.52 11.17
C LYS A 134 -2.20 7.16 10.61
N THR A 135 -1.64 6.29 11.45
CA THR A 135 -1.22 4.95 11.05
C THR A 135 -1.87 3.87 11.90
N CYS A 136 -2.06 2.68 11.31
CA CYS A 136 -2.58 1.50 12.00
C CYS A 136 -1.47 0.67 12.66
N SER A 137 -0.21 0.82 12.24
CA SER A 137 0.90 -0.01 12.73
C SER A 137 1.72 0.66 13.85
N MET A 138 1.70 1.99 13.95
CA MET A 138 2.52 2.75 14.90
C MET A 138 1.66 3.42 15.97
N SER A 139 2.18 3.43 17.22
CA SER A 139 1.55 4.18 18.30
C SER A 139 1.81 5.68 18.17
N PRO A 140 0.81 6.54 18.41
CA PRO A 140 1.00 7.97 18.53
C PRO A 140 1.59 8.39 19.90
N ASP A 141 1.71 7.46 20.85
CA ASP A 141 2.21 7.70 22.21
C ASP A 141 3.31 6.71 22.56
N VAL A 142 4.53 7.21 22.75
CA VAL A 142 5.71 6.41 23.10
C VAL A 142 5.53 5.68 24.43
N ASN A 143 4.74 6.22 25.37
CA ASN A 143 4.48 5.61 26.65
C ASN A 143 3.38 4.53 26.62
N ASN A 144 2.64 4.44 25.51
CA ASN A 144 1.61 3.43 25.29
C ASN A 144 1.76 2.78 23.91
N PRO A 145 2.72 1.87 23.73
CA PRO A 145 3.02 1.28 22.43
C PRO A 145 1.89 0.40 21.86
N ALA A 146 0.93 -0.04 22.69
CA ALA A 146 -0.27 -0.75 22.22
C ALA A 146 -1.33 0.17 21.60
N LEU A 147 -1.29 1.47 21.87
CA LEU A 147 -2.28 2.42 21.39
C LEU A 147 -2.18 2.57 19.87
N ARG A 148 -3.33 2.67 19.22
CA ARG A 148 -3.44 3.08 17.80
C ARG A 148 -4.39 4.25 17.68
N ALA A 149 -4.00 5.24 16.87
CA ALA A 149 -4.83 6.41 16.61
C ALA A 149 -6.00 6.11 15.66
N LEU A 150 -5.93 4.97 14.99
CA LEU A 150 -6.85 4.56 13.93
C LEU A 150 -6.89 3.03 13.86
N THR A 151 -8.08 2.48 13.70
CA THR A 151 -8.24 1.05 13.42
C THR A 151 -8.15 0.76 11.93
N TYR A 152 -7.83 -0.48 11.57
CA TYR A 152 -7.82 -0.95 10.19
C TYR A 152 -9.18 -0.71 9.49
N ASP A 153 -10.29 -0.98 10.17
CA ASP A 153 -11.64 -0.85 9.60
C ASP A 153 -12.04 0.60 9.36
N GLU A 154 -11.70 1.51 10.26
CA GLU A 154 -11.91 2.96 10.07
C GLU A 154 -11.11 3.47 8.86
N LEU A 155 -9.86 3.04 8.73
CA LEU A 155 -9.03 3.42 7.59
C LEU A 155 -9.54 2.84 6.28
N ALA A 156 -9.88 1.55 6.25
CA ALA A 156 -10.43 0.89 5.07
C ALA A 156 -11.73 1.57 4.61
N THR A 157 -12.60 1.96 5.56
CA THR A 157 -13.84 2.67 5.27
C THR A 157 -13.58 4.05 4.65
N ALA A 158 -12.60 4.80 5.19
CA ALA A 158 -12.24 6.11 4.66
C ALA A 158 -11.67 6.04 3.24
N TYR A 159 -10.79 5.08 2.97
CA TYR A 159 -10.25 4.85 1.63
C TYR A 159 -11.31 4.34 0.65
N GLN A 160 -12.24 3.50 1.11
CA GLN A 160 -13.32 3.01 0.27
C GLN A 160 -14.20 4.16 -0.23
N GLU A 161 -14.60 5.10 0.64
CA GLU A 161 -15.37 6.30 0.28
C GLU A 161 -14.65 7.11 -0.81
N GLN A 162 -13.35 7.34 -0.65
CA GLN A 162 -12.51 8.05 -1.61
C GLN A 162 -12.48 7.32 -2.96
N MET A 163 -12.17 6.03 -2.96
CA MET A 163 -11.99 5.25 -4.18
C MET A 163 -13.31 5.03 -4.94
N GLU A 164 -14.44 4.87 -4.24
CA GLU A 164 -15.77 4.82 -4.89
C GLU A 164 -16.03 6.10 -5.70
N ALA A 165 -15.75 7.28 -5.13
CA ALA A 165 -15.94 8.55 -5.81
C ALA A 165 -14.99 8.73 -7.00
N LEU A 166 -13.72 8.31 -6.86
CA LEU A 166 -12.74 8.31 -7.96
C LEU A 166 -13.20 7.41 -9.12
N LEU A 167 -13.63 6.19 -8.82
CA LEU A 167 -14.14 5.25 -9.81
C LEU A 167 -15.38 5.80 -10.52
N GLU A 168 -16.34 6.36 -9.80
CA GLU A 168 -17.52 7.02 -10.39
C GLU A 168 -17.15 8.24 -11.26
N GLY A 169 -16.09 8.96 -10.88
CA GLY A 169 -15.56 10.10 -11.63
C GLY A 169 -14.85 9.71 -12.92
N GLY A 170 -14.57 8.43 -13.14
CA GLY A 170 -14.07 7.92 -14.41
C GLY A 170 -12.55 7.71 -14.50
N VAL A 171 -11.86 7.49 -13.39
CA VAL A 171 -10.43 7.16 -13.41
C VAL A 171 -10.17 5.83 -14.14
N ASP A 172 -9.00 5.70 -14.76
CA ASP A 172 -8.54 4.50 -15.47
C ASP A 172 -7.73 3.56 -14.58
N ALA A 173 -7.21 4.06 -13.46
CA ALA A 173 -6.46 3.29 -12.47
C ALA A 173 -6.69 3.89 -11.07
N LEU A 174 -6.47 3.09 -10.02
CA LEU A 174 -6.29 3.57 -8.65
C LEU A 174 -4.81 3.49 -8.30
N LEU A 175 -4.23 4.60 -7.84
CA LEU A 175 -2.83 4.70 -7.43
C LEU A 175 -2.75 4.96 -5.93
N ILE A 176 -2.41 3.92 -5.17
CA ILE A 176 -2.07 4.03 -3.75
C ILE A 176 -0.59 4.40 -3.69
N GLU A 177 -0.30 5.63 -3.28
CA GLU A 177 1.04 6.20 -3.39
C GLU A 177 1.61 6.70 -2.08
N THR A 178 2.94 6.93 -2.07
CA THR A 178 3.67 7.41 -0.89
C THR A 178 3.45 6.51 0.32
N ILE A 179 3.42 5.21 0.07
CA ILE A 179 3.17 4.20 1.09
C ILE A 179 4.39 4.15 2.02
N PHE A 180 4.22 4.55 3.26
CA PHE A 180 5.24 4.47 4.31
C PHE A 180 4.83 3.53 5.46
N ASP A 181 3.59 3.05 5.47
CA ASP A 181 3.05 2.09 6.43
C ASP A 181 2.35 0.96 5.68
N SER A 182 2.87 -0.27 5.82
CA SER A 182 2.38 -1.43 5.09
C SER A 182 0.99 -1.89 5.54
N LEU A 183 0.64 -1.68 6.82
CA LEU A 183 -0.70 -1.99 7.31
C LEU A 183 -1.74 -1.03 6.73
N ASN A 184 -1.40 0.27 6.62
CA ASN A 184 -2.22 1.25 5.92
C ASN A 184 -2.40 0.88 4.44
N ALA A 185 -1.33 0.41 3.78
CA ALA A 185 -1.42 -0.07 2.39
C ALA A 185 -2.35 -1.28 2.25
N LYS A 186 -2.29 -2.25 3.16
CA LYS A 186 -3.22 -3.41 3.17
C LYS A 186 -4.67 -2.97 3.35
N ALA A 187 -4.94 -1.98 4.21
CA ALA A 187 -6.28 -1.42 4.37
C ALA A 187 -6.76 -0.69 3.10
N ALA A 188 -5.86 0.03 2.42
CA ALA A 188 -6.16 0.70 1.14
C ALA A 188 -6.42 -0.31 0.01
N ILE A 189 -5.65 -1.40 -0.07
CA ILE A 189 -5.87 -2.50 -1.03
C ILE A 189 -7.24 -3.17 -0.77
N TYR A 190 -7.54 -3.47 0.49
CA TYR A 190 -8.84 -4.01 0.90
C TYR A 190 -10.00 -3.10 0.48
N ALA A 191 -9.83 -1.79 0.67
CA ALA A 191 -10.78 -0.76 0.26
C ALA A 191 -10.94 -0.70 -1.26
N ALA A 192 -9.83 -0.77 -2.03
CA ALA A 192 -9.85 -0.74 -3.49
C ALA A 192 -10.65 -1.92 -4.08
N GLU A 193 -10.39 -3.15 -3.62
CA GLU A 193 -11.13 -4.32 -4.06
C GLU A 193 -12.62 -4.21 -3.71
N THR A 194 -12.94 -3.68 -2.53
CA THR A 194 -14.33 -3.48 -2.09
C THR A 194 -15.03 -2.41 -2.93
N ALA A 195 -14.36 -1.28 -3.19
CA ALA A 195 -14.87 -0.20 -4.02
C ALA A 195 -15.10 -0.64 -5.46
N MET A 196 -14.13 -1.36 -6.06
CA MET A 196 -14.28 -1.91 -7.42
C MET A 196 -15.46 -2.87 -7.53
N LYS A 197 -15.60 -3.79 -6.56
CA LYS A 197 -16.75 -4.71 -6.50
C LYS A 197 -18.07 -3.97 -6.36
N LYS A 198 -18.15 -2.97 -5.49
CA LYS A 198 -19.38 -2.20 -5.21
C LYS A 198 -19.80 -1.33 -6.39
N THR A 199 -18.85 -0.71 -7.07
CA THR A 199 -19.12 0.16 -8.23
C THR A 199 -19.28 -0.63 -9.54
N GLY A 200 -18.90 -1.90 -9.57
CA GLY A 200 -18.86 -2.72 -10.78
C GLY A 200 -17.79 -2.27 -11.79
N ARG A 201 -16.79 -1.49 -11.35
CA ARG A 201 -15.70 -0.97 -12.18
C ARG A 201 -14.36 -1.55 -11.74
N GLU A 202 -13.82 -2.46 -12.54
CA GLU A 202 -12.47 -2.99 -12.35
C GLU A 202 -11.46 -2.15 -13.11
N VAL A 203 -10.49 -1.60 -12.41
CA VAL A 203 -9.38 -0.82 -12.96
C VAL A 203 -8.04 -1.36 -12.45
N PRO A 204 -6.91 -1.10 -13.15
CA PRO A 204 -5.57 -1.37 -12.65
C PRO A 204 -5.34 -0.78 -11.25
N LEU A 205 -4.77 -1.59 -10.35
CA LEU A 205 -4.34 -1.17 -9.02
C LEU A 205 -2.83 -0.94 -9.04
N MET A 206 -2.41 0.29 -8.82
CA MET A 206 -1.01 0.71 -8.81
C MET A 206 -0.59 1.02 -7.37
N LEU A 207 0.59 0.54 -6.97
CA LEU A 207 1.18 0.82 -5.65
C LEU A 207 2.50 1.57 -5.81
N SER A 208 2.75 2.55 -4.96
CA SER A 208 4.03 3.25 -4.90
C SER A 208 4.49 3.45 -3.47
N VAL A 209 5.67 2.91 -3.15
CA VAL A 209 6.23 2.87 -1.80
C VAL A 209 7.22 4.03 -1.62
N THR A 210 7.25 4.55 -0.41
CA THR A 210 8.25 5.53 0.01
C THR A 210 9.19 4.88 1.01
N VAL A 211 10.46 4.76 0.63
CA VAL A 211 11.51 4.29 1.53
C VAL A 211 12.00 5.44 2.41
N SER A 212 12.20 5.18 3.69
CA SER A 212 12.49 6.21 4.68
C SER A 212 13.97 6.33 5.03
N ASP A 213 14.77 5.34 4.65
CA ASP A 213 16.19 5.30 4.93
C ASP A 213 17.02 4.66 3.81
N ILE A 214 18.33 4.77 3.93
CA ILE A 214 19.30 4.19 2.96
C ILE A 214 19.34 2.65 2.98
N ALA A 215 18.72 2.00 3.96
CA ALA A 215 18.56 0.56 4.02
C ALA A 215 17.32 0.07 3.26
N GLY A 216 16.52 1.00 2.70
CA GLY A 216 15.33 0.68 1.91
C GLY A 216 14.13 0.22 2.74
N ARG A 217 14.04 0.67 3.99
CA ARG A 217 12.88 0.38 4.85
C ARG A 217 11.81 1.46 4.73
N THR A 218 10.55 1.05 4.86
CA THR A 218 9.43 1.97 5.07
C THR A 218 9.52 2.59 6.47
N LEU A 219 8.76 3.64 6.73
CA LEU A 219 8.71 4.26 8.07
C LEU A 219 8.21 3.27 9.14
N SER A 220 7.32 2.36 8.77
CA SER A 220 6.87 1.28 9.66
C SER A 220 7.87 0.13 9.84
N GLY A 221 9.08 0.26 9.27
CA GLY A 221 10.22 -0.62 9.48
C GLY A 221 10.36 -1.80 8.52
N GLN A 222 9.43 -2.01 7.60
CA GLN A 222 9.46 -3.13 6.66
C GLN A 222 10.50 -2.93 5.55
N THR A 223 11.23 -3.98 5.19
CA THR A 223 12.03 -4.02 3.96
C THR A 223 11.12 -4.07 2.72
N LEU A 224 11.62 -3.66 1.55
CA LEU A 224 10.86 -3.74 0.29
C LEU A 224 10.47 -5.19 -0.06
N ASP A 225 11.32 -6.15 0.20
CA ASP A 225 11.01 -7.57 -0.02
C ASP A 225 9.88 -8.06 0.91
N ALA A 226 9.90 -7.65 2.17
CA ALA A 226 8.83 -7.95 3.11
C ALA A 226 7.51 -7.26 2.72
N PHE A 227 7.59 -6.01 2.25
CA PHE A 227 6.42 -5.31 1.70
C PHE A 227 5.84 -6.04 0.49
N LEU A 228 6.69 -6.44 -0.47
CA LEU A 228 6.26 -7.19 -1.64
C LEU A 228 5.51 -8.48 -1.26
N ALA A 229 6.03 -9.24 -0.28
CA ALA A 229 5.35 -10.42 0.27
C ALA A 229 4.00 -10.06 0.90
N SER A 230 3.92 -8.94 1.63
CA SER A 230 2.72 -8.51 2.35
C SER A 230 1.55 -8.13 1.44
N VAL A 231 1.82 -7.69 0.20
CA VAL A 231 0.81 -7.24 -0.76
C VAL A 231 0.58 -8.22 -1.91
N GLN A 232 1.32 -9.34 -1.96
CA GLN A 232 1.30 -10.34 -3.04
C GLN A 232 -0.09 -10.97 -3.29
N HIS A 233 -0.99 -10.88 -2.33
CA HIS A 233 -2.35 -11.44 -2.42
C HIS A 233 -3.27 -10.65 -3.36
N ALA A 234 -2.95 -9.38 -3.63
CA ALA A 234 -3.79 -8.47 -4.39
C ALA A 234 -3.50 -8.53 -5.89
N PRO A 235 -4.48 -8.19 -6.75
CA PRO A 235 -4.31 -8.12 -8.20
C PRO A 235 -3.59 -6.83 -8.60
N ILE A 236 -2.34 -6.68 -8.17
CA ILE A 236 -1.53 -5.48 -8.41
C ILE A 236 -1.16 -5.41 -9.88
N PHE A 237 -1.35 -4.24 -10.49
CA PHE A 237 -0.93 -3.95 -11.84
C PHE A 237 0.52 -3.48 -11.90
N SER A 238 0.87 -2.50 -11.07
CA SER A 238 2.24 -2.00 -10.95
C SER A 238 2.62 -1.74 -9.50
N ILE A 239 3.91 -1.89 -9.22
CA ILE A 239 4.52 -1.52 -7.96
C ILE A 239 5.73 -0.63 -8.23
N GLY A 240 6.02 0.31 -7.36
CA GLY A 240 7.15 1.21 -7.58
C GLY A 240 7.54 2.01 -6.38
N LEU A 241 8.37 3.02 -6.63
CA LEU A 241 8.93 3.91 -5.62
C LEU A 241 8.69 5.37 -5.98
N ASN A 242 8.36 6.17 -4.99
CA ASN A 242 8.27 7.61 -5.14
C ASN A 242 8.74 8.35 -3.89
N CYS A 243 9.06 9.64 -4.06
CA CYS A 243 9.41 10.54 -2.98
C CYS A 243 10.70 10.16 -2.23
N SER A 244 10.97 10.77 -1.08
CA SER A 244 12.13 10.66 -0.18
C SER A 244 13.49 10.96 -0.81
N PHE A 245 13.79 10.38 -1.94
CA PHE A 245 15.10 10.45 -2.60
C PHE A 245 15.00 10.94 -4.04
N GLY A 246 16.15 11.40 -4.58
CA GLY A 246 16.34 11.62 -6.00
C GLY A 246 16.54 10.31 -6.77
N ALA A 247 16.58 10.42 -8.09
CA ALA A 247 16.64 9.25 -8.97
C ALA A 247 17.85 8.36 -8.70
N LYS A 248 19.01 8.94 -8.51
CA LYS A 248 20.26 8.19 -8.25
C LYS A 248 20.18 7.32 -7.01
N GLN A 249 19.59 7.83 -5.91
CA GLN A 249 19.49 7.11 -4.65
C GLN A 249 18.41 6.00 -4.69
N LEU A 250 17.37 6.17 -5.51
CA LEU A 250 16.31 5.15 -5.66
C LEU A 250 16.75 3.96 -6.51
N LYS A 251 17.74 4.12 -7.39
CA LYS A 251 18.16 3.08 -8.35
C LYS A 251 18.41 1.71 -7.74
N PRO A 252 19.21 1.55 -6.66
CA PRO A 252 19.48 0.24 -6.08
C PRO A 252 18.21 -0.47 -5.57
N PHE A 253 17.24 0.29 -5.06
CA PHE A 253 15.97 -0.26 -4.60
C PHE A 253 15.07 -0.68 -5.77
N LEU A 254 15.12 0.08 -6.88
CA LEU A 254 14.41 -0.30 -8.11
C LEU A 254 14.99 -1.56 -8.75
N GLU A 255 16.30 -1.73 -8.75
CA GLU A 255 16.97 -2.96 -9.22
C GLU A 255 16.48 -4.18 -8.45
N GLY A 256 16.45 -4.09 -7.11
CA GLY A 256 15.92 -5.15 -6.25
C GLY A 256 14.46 -5.46 -6.51
N LEU A 257 13.63 -4.42 -6.65
CA LEU A 257 12.19 -4.55 -6.89
C LEU A 257 11.91 -5.14 -8.28
N ALA A 258 12.61 -4.65 -9.32
CA ALA A 258 12.48 -5.14 -10.70
C ALA A 258 12.88 -6.61 -10.84
N ALA A 259 13.88 -7.05 -10.08
CA ALA A 259 14.34 -8.45 -10.10
C ALA A 259 13.34 -9.43 -9.47
N ARG A 260 12.45 -8.98 -8.58
CA ARG A 260 11.60 -9.85 -7.75
C ARG A 260 10.10 -9.67 -7.93
N ALA A 261 9.64 -8.48 -8.32
CA ALA A 261 8.22 -8.18 -8.42
C ALA A 261 7.60 -8.76 -9.70
N PRO A 262 6.52 -9.57 -9.61
CA PRO A 262 5.79 -10.08 -10.77
C PRO A 262 4.79 -9.03 -11.32
N TYR A 263 5.13 -7.75 -11.24
CA TYR A 263 4.31 -6.60 -11.60
C TYR A 263 5.11 -5.62 -12.45
N TYR A 264 4.42 -4.73 -13.16
CA TYR A 264 5.07 -3.60 -13.81
C TYR A 264 5.71 -2.67 -12.78
N ILE A 265 6.82 -2.04 -13.14
CA ILE A 265 7.59 -1.19 -12.23
C ILE A 265 7.39 0.29 -12.55
N SER A 266 7.10 1.10 -11.53
CA SER A 266 7.01 2.55 -11.64
C SER A 266 8.06 3.26 -10.76
N ALA A 267 8.54 4.42 -11.23
CA ALA A 267 9.45 5.26 -10.47
C ALA A 267 9.15 6.74 -10.73
N TYR A 268 8.87 7.50 -9.66
CA TYR A 268 8.74 8.96 -9.74
C TYR A 268 9.44 9.63 -8.55
N PRO A 269 10.76 9.83 -8.70
CA PRO A 269 11.64 10.42 -7.68
C PRO A 269 11.40 11.92 -7.50
N ASN A 270 11.96 12.46 -6.40
CA ASN A 270 12.07 13.90 -6.20
C ASN A 270 13.11 14.51 -7.15
N ALA A 271 13.03 15.81 -7.38
CA ALA A 271 14.07 16.58 -8.09
C ALA A 271 15.34 16.75 -7.21
N GLY A 272 15.97 15.63 -6.87
CA GLY A 272 17.05 15.53 -5.91
C GLY A 272 16.60 15.50 -4.46
N LEU A 273 17.50 15.89 -3.56
CA LEU A 273 17.20 16.05 -2.13
C LEU A 273 16.89 17.53 -1.84
N PRO A 274 16.01 17.82 -0.88
CA PRO A 274 15.73 19.20 -0.49
C PRO A 274 16.99 19.84 0.13
N ASN A 275 17.27 21.09 -0.23
CA ASN A 275 18.31 21.90 0.38
C ASN A 275 17.93 22.36 1.80
N SER A 276 18.79 23.11 2.47
CA SER A 276 18.55 23.63 3.83
C SER A 276 17.31 24.54 3.96
N LEU A 277 16.77 25.04 2.84
CA LEU A 277 15.55 25.84 2.76
C LEU A 277 14.33 25.01 2.34
N GLY A 278 14.48 23.70 2.19
CA GLY A 278 13.42 22.80 1.73
C GLY A 278 13.12 22.91 0.22
N GLN A 279 14.00 23.53 -0.56
CA GLN A 279 13.86 23.67 -2.01
C GLN A 279 14.59 22.55 -2.74
N TYR A 280 14.15 22.24 -3.94
CA TYR A 280 14.73 21.22 -4.81
C TYR A 280 15.53 21.91 -5.93
N ASP A 281 16.82 21.61 -6.02
CA ASP A 281 17.75 22.33 -6.88
C ASP A 281 18.23 21.51 -8.09
N GLN A 282 17.90 20.21 -8.17
CA GLN A 282 18.28 19.37 -9.31
C GLN A 282 17.56 19.85 -10.57
N THR A 283 18.30 20.05 -11.66
CA THR A 283 17.73 20.50 -12.93
C THR A 283 16.99 19.38 -13.68
N PRO A 284 16.07 19.72 -14.62
CA PRO A 284 15.41 18.73 -15.49
C PRO A 284 16.40 17.86 -16.28
N GLU A 285 17.52 18.43 -16.76
CA GLU A 285 18.56 17.74 -17.50
C GLU A 285 19.32 16.72 -16.63
N GLU A 286 19.70 17.12 -15.42
CA GLU A 286 20.38 16.23 -14.47
C GLU A 286 19.48 15.05 -14.09
N MET A 287 18.23 15.30 -13.72
CA MET A 287 17.28 14.27 -13.36
C MET A 287 16.96 13.33 -14.52
N ALA A 288 16.80 13.88 -15.73
CA ALA A 288 16.58 13.09 -16.93
C ALA A 288 17.77 12.17 -17.25
N SER A 289 19.00 12.62 -17.01
CA SER A 289 20.20 11.80 -17.17
C SER A 289 20.21 10.61 -16.21
N GLU A 290 19.80 10.81 -14.95
CA GLU A 290 19.71 9.74 -13.96
C GLU A 290 18.55 8.77 -14.25
N VAL A 291 17.36 9.27 -14.62
CA VAL A 291 16.21 8.45 -14.99
C VAL A 291 16.45 7.65 -16.29
N LYS A 292 17.30 8.19 -17.18
CA LYS A 292 17.72 7.46 -18.38
C LYS A 292 18.40 6.12 -18.03
N GLU A 293 19.14 6.05 -16.94
CA GLU A 293 19.73 4.78 -16.50
C GLU A 293 18.68 3.72 -16.18
N TYR A 294 17.52 4.09 -15.59
CA TYR A 294 16.42 3.16 -15.34
C TYR A 294 15.86 2.56 -16.64
N ILE A 295 15.78 3.43 -17.68
CA ILE A 295 15.27 3.02 -19.00
C ILE A 295 16.29 2.13 -19.69
N ASP A 296 17.55 2.54 -19.75
CA ASP A 296 18.63 1.82 -20.45
C ASP A 296 18.86 0.42 -19.86
N GLU A 297 18.68 0.26 -18.55
CA GLU A 297 18.80 -1.02 -17.86
C GLU A 297 17.50 -1.83 -17.82
N GLY A 298 16.41 -1.32 -18.40
CA GLY A 298 15.13 -2.03 -18.47
C GLY A 298 14.48 -2.25 -17.10
N LEU A 299 14.62 -1.30 -16.16
CA LEU A 299 14.11 -1.42 -14.79
C LEU A 299 12.66 -0.99 -14.64
N VAL A 300 12.13 -0.19 -15.57
CA VAL A 300 10.85 0.52 -15.38
C VAL A 300 9.89 0.40 -16.55
N ASN A 301 8.61 0.51 -16.23
CA ASN A 301 7.51 0.61 -17.20
C ASN A 301 6.86 2.00 -17.16
N ILE A 302 6.92 2.68 -16.01
CA ILE A 302 6.33 3.99 -15.79
C ILE A 302 7.37 4.87 -15.10
N ILE A 303 7.59 6.06 -15.65
CA ILE A 303 8.45 7.10 -15.06
C ILE A 303 7.64 8.37 -14.85
N GLY A 304 7.93 9.10 -13.80
CA GLY A 304 7.27 10.37 -13.47
C GLY A 304 8.14 11.20 -12.53
N GLY A 305 7.55 12.22 -11.93
CA GLY A 305 8.22 13.07 -10.97
C GLY A 305 7.40 13.28 -9.69
N CYS A 306 8.09 13.40 -8.55
CA CYS A 306 7.51 13.76 -7.26
C CYS A 306 8.00 15.16 -6.85
N CYS A 307 8.20 15.42 -5.57
CA CYS A 307 8.49 16.75 -5.04
C CYS A 307 9.58 17.51 -5.84
N GLY A 308 9.33 18.78 -6.13
CA GLY A 308 10.23 19.66 -6.90
C GLY A 308 10.09 19.56 -8.42
N THR A 309 9.39 18.55 -8.95
CA THR A 309 9.25 18.38 -10.40
C THR A 309 8.13 19.24 -10.99
N THR A 310 8.31 19.66 -12.24
CA THR A 310 7.40 20.48 -13.02
C THR A 310 7.21 19.91 -14.42
N GLU A 311 6.42 20.59 -15.26
CA GLU A 311 6.25 20.25 -16.67
C GLU A 311 7.56 20.13 -17.45
N GLU A 312 8.59 20.87 -17.05
CA GLU A 312 9.92 20.86 -17.70
C GLU A 312 10.62 19.51 -17.55
N TYR A 313 10.48 18.86 -16.38
CA TYR A 313 11.02 17.50 -16.14
C TYR A 313 10.30 16.47 -16.99
N ILE A 314 8.97 16.56 -17.07
CA ILE A 314 8.15 15.66 -17.88
C ILE A 314 8.46 15.81 -19.36
N ALA A 315 8.69 17.04 -19.84
CA ALA A 315 9.15 17.29 -21.22
C ALA A 315 10.48 16.62 -21.51
N LYS A 316 11.45 16.63 -20.57
CA LYS A 316 12.71 15.90 -20.72
C LYS A 316 12.53 14.39 -20.80
N TYR A 317 11.62 13.82 -20.01
CA TYR A 317 11.30 12.40 -20.12
C TYR A 317 10.68 12.04 -21.48
N GLN A 318 9.83 12.92 -22.01
CA GLN A 318 9.28 12.75 -23.37
C GLN A 318 10.40 12.75 -24.43
N GLU A 319 11.40 13.63 -24.29
CA GLU A 319 12.57 13.65 -25.18
C GLU A 319 13.34 12.31 -25.11
N LEU A 320 13.56 11.75 -23.92
CA LEU A 320 14.24 10.46 -23.73
C LEU A 320 13.54 9.31 -24.44
N ILE A 321 12.21 9.26 -24.36
CA ILE A 321 11.41 8.17 -24.94
C ILE A 321 11.30 8.29 -26.48
N VAL A 322 11.21 9.51 -27.01
CA VAL A 322 11.03 9.76 -28.45
C VAL A 322 12.35 9.80 -29.22
N SER A 323 13.43 10.27 -28.64
CA SER A 323 14.74 10.41 -29.31
C SER A 323 15.52 9.10 -29.47
N GLY A 324 15.15 8.08 -28.70
CA GLY A 324 15.68 6.74 -28.90
C GLY A 324 15.07 6.12 -30.13
N SER A 325 15.85 6.00 -31.19
CA SER A 325 15.45 5.32 -32.45
C SER A 325 15.19 3.81 -32.29
N ALA A 326 15.37 3.28 -31.09
CA ALA A 326 14.92 1.97 -30.66
C ALA A 326 13.98 2.17 -29.47
N TRP A 327 12.77 1.71 -29.55
CA TRP A 327 11.93 1.48 -28.40
C TRP A 327 12.76 0.74 -27.35
N VAL A 328 13.03 1.39 -26.24
CA VAL A 328 13.58 0.66 -25.12
C VAL A 328 12.47 -0.28 -24.65
N PRO A 329 12.67 -1.59 -24.68
CA PRO A 329 11.63 -2.50 -24.25
C PRO A 329 11.28 -2.18 -22.80
N PRO A 330 9.99 -2.10 -22.45
CA PRO A 330 9.59 -1.92 -21.07
C PRO A 330 10.09 -3.09 -20.23
N HIS A 331 10.23 -2.87 -18.94
CA HIS A 331 10.58 -3.92 -17.99
C HIS A 331 9.62 -5.11 -18.15
N ILE A 332 10.18 -6.32 -18.17
CA ILE A 332 9.39 -7.55 -18.15
C ILE A 332 9.25 -8.00 -16.71
N PRO A 333 8.03 -8.03 -16.14
CA PRO A 333 7.81 -8.45 -14.77
C PRO A 333 8.43 -9.82 -14.47
N ALA A 334 8.98 -9.99 -13.28
CA ALA A 334 9.48 -11.26 -12.81
C ALA A 334 8.37 -12.31 -12.76
N THR A 335 8.73 -13.59 -12.83
CA THR A 335 7.75 -14.66 -12.62
C THR A 335 7.35 -14.72 -11.15
N THR A 336 6.08 -15.00 -10.87
CA THR A 336 5.62 -15.23 -9.50
C THR A 336 6.45 -16.35 -8.87
N PRO A 337 7.05 -16.14 -7.68
CA PRO A 337 7.84 -17.18 -7.06
C PRO A 337 6.98 -18.42 -6.73
N GLU A 338 7.48 -19.60 -7.04
CA GLU A 338 6.86 -20.88 -6.64
C GLU A 338 7.07 -21.20 -5.16
N ARG A 339 7.85 -20.38 -4.45
CA ARG A 339 8.21 -20.57 -3.04
C ARG A 339 7.25 -19.83 -2.12
N LEU A 340 7.07 -20.38 -0.93
CA LEU A 340 6.33 -19.70 0.13
C LEU A 340 7.10 -18.47 0.61
N TRP A 341 6.49 -17.32 0.50
CA TRP A 341 6.94 -16.08 1.12
C TRP A 341 6.01 -15.72 2.28
N LEU A 342 6.62 -15.46 3.42
CA LEU A 342 5.99 -14.92 4.62
C LEU A 342 6.78 -13.69 5.05
N SER A 343 6.20 -12.80 5.84
CA SER A 343 6.95 -11.64 6.33
C SER A 343 6.44 -11.12 7.67
N GLY A 344 7.40 -10.66 8.47
CA GLY A 344 7.23 -9.63 9.47
C GLY A 344 7.75 -8.31 8.89
N LEU A 345 8.70 -7.66 9.58
CA LEU A 345 9.47 -6.54 9.01
C LEU A 345 10.48 -7.02 7.97
N GLU A 346 10.84 -8.29 8.01
CA GLU A 346 11.76 -8.94 7.08
C GLU A 346 11.06 -10.08 6.34
N LEU A 347 11.57 -10.39 5.14
CA LEU A 347 11.08 -11.50 4.35
C LEU A 347 11.57 -12.83 4.92
N LEU A 348 10.66 -13.80 5.06
CA LEU A 348 10.96 -15.22 5.23
C LEU A 348 10.60 -15.95 3.93
N GLU A 349 11.60 -16.29 3.14
CA GLU A 349 11.44 -17.10 1.93
C GLU A 349 11.82 -18.55 2.22
N GLN A 350 10.90 -19.49 2.00
CA GLN A 350 11.19 -20.91 2.14
C GLN A 350 12.09 -21.36 1.00
N THR A 351 13.32 -21.78 1.34
CA THR A 351 14.27 -22.34 0.37
C THR A 351 14.51 -23.82 0.67
N PRO A 352 14.98 -24.61 -0.31
CA PRO A 352 15.33 -26.02 -0.10
C PRO A 352 16.36 -26.24 1.01
N GLU A 353 17.28 -25.29 1.18
CA GLU A 353 18.36 -25.35 2.17
C GLU A 353 17.87 -25.14 3.61
N MET A 354 16.71 -24.50 3.77
CA MET A 354 16.11 -24.21 5.07
C MET A 354 15.54 -25.46 5.75
N ASN A 355 15.30 -26.56 5.00
CA ASN A 355 14.66 -27.80 5.42
C ASN A 355 13.20 -27.60 5.87
N PHE A 356 12.98 -27.03 7.08
CA PHE A 356 11.65 -26.71 7.60
C PHE A 356 11.67 -25.41 8.40
N ILE A 357 10.48 -24.81 8.57
CA ILE A 357 10.29 -23.56 9.30
C ILE A 357 9.99 -23.88 10.77
N ASN A 358 10.86 -23.43 11.67
CA ASN A 358 10.65 -23.55 13.12
C ASN A 358 9.64 -22.53 13.61
N VAL A 359 8.57 -23.00 14.28
CA VAL A 359 7.54 -22.18 14.90
C VAL A 359 7.74 -22.16 16.42
N GLY A 360 7.81 -20.98 17.01
CA GLY A 360 7.88 -20.77 18.45
C GLY A 360 6.47 -20.70 19.05
N GLU A 361 6.12 -21.63 19.95
CA GLU A 361 4.77 -21.79 20.52
C GLU A 361 4.68 -21.42 22.01
N ARG A 362 5.53 -20.54 22.53
CA ARG A 362 5.49 -20.15 23.95
C ARG A 362 4.62 -18.93 24.25
N CYS A 363 4.13 -18.23 23.21
CA CYS A 363 3.13 -17.16 23.31
C CYS A 363 1.70 -17.71 23.18
N ASN A 364 1.45 -18.86 23.74
CA ASN A 364 0.19 -19.60 23.68
C ASN A 364 -0.35 -19.82 25.11
N VAL A 365 -1.51 -19.22 25.43
CA VAL A 365 -2.12 -19.29 26.76
C VAL A 365 -2.58 -20.70 27.12
N ALA A 366 -2.97 -21.52 26.14
CA ALA A 366 -3.35 -22.91 26.36
C ALA A 366 -2.12 -23.82 26.61
N GLY A 367 -0.99 -23.51 25.94
CA GLY A 367 0.24 -24.31 26.03
C GLY A 367 1.26 -23.86 27.08
N SER A 368 1.17 -22.64 27.63
CA SER A 368 2.14 -22.04 28.52
C SER A 368 1.50 -21.40 29.74
N ARG A 369 1.57 -22.09 30.89
CA ARG A 369 1.07 -21.54 32.17
C ARG A 369 1.71 -20.21 32.58
N LYS A 370 3.00 -20.03 32.23
CA LYS A 370 3.73 -18.79 32.49
C LYS A 370 3.14 -17.65 31.67
N PHE A 371 2.96 -17.88 30.37
CA PHE A 371 2.41 -16.87 29.45
C PHE A 371 0.97 -16.50 29.86
N LEU A 372 0.09 -17.49 30.09
CA LEU A 372 -1.28 -17.27 30.60
C LEU A 372 -1.31 -16.38 31.84
N ARG A 373 -0.46 -16.69 32.83
CA ARG A 373 -0.38 -15.87 34.04
C ARG A 373 0.00 -14.41 33.75
N LEU A 374 1.00 -14.20 32.87
CA LEU A 374 1.47 -12.86 32.53
C LEU A 374 0.39 -12.06 31.80
N ILE A 375 -0.35 -12.66 30.91
CA ILE A 375 -1.47 -12.02 30.21
C ILE A 375 -2.60 -11.68 31.21
N ASN A 376 -2.99 -12.61 32.10
CA ASN A 376 -3.99 -12.34 33.13
C ASN A 376 -3.59 -11.20 34.08
N GLU A 377 -2.32 -11.13 34.45
CA GLU A 377 -1.75 -10.07 35.30
C GLU A 377 -1.43 -8.77 34.53
N LYS A 378 -1.68 -8.71 33.22
CA LYS A 378 -1.35 -7.56 32.32
C LYS A 378 0.15 -7.21 32.32
N LYS A 379 1.02 -8.19 32.57
CA LYS A 379 2.50 -8.04 32.57
C LYS A 379 3.05 -8.24 31.14
N TYR A 380 2.65 -7.35 30.25
CA TYR A 380 2.97 -7.49 28.82
C TYR A 380 4.45 -7.41 28.53
N GLU A 381 5.24 -6.60 29.26
CA GLU A 381 6.70 -6.52 29.09
C GLU A 381 7.38 -7.88 29.34
N GLU A 382 6.95 -8.59 30.40
CA GLU A 382 7.46 -9.94 30.66
C GLU A 382 6.96 -10.95 29.60
N ALA A 383 5.74 -10.78 29.09
CA ALA A 383 5.20 -11.60 28.02
C ALA A 383 5.96 -11.39 26.69
N LEU A 384 6.30 -10.13 26.34
CA LEU A 384 7.15 -9.80 25.19
C LEU A 384 8.55 -10.41 25.31
N SER A 385 9.11 -10.50 26.52
CA SER A 385 10.41 -11.16 26.71
C SER A 385 10.38 -12.64 26.30
N ILE A 386 9.22 -13.32 26.42
CA ILE A 386 9.05 -14.71 25.94
C ILE A 386 9.08 -14.76 24.41
N ALA A 387 8.41 -13.83 23.73
CA ALA A 387 8.45 -13.74 22.28
C ALA A 387 9.86 -13.44 21.76
N ARG A 388 10.53 -12.45 22.35
CA ARG A 388 11.92 -12.09 22.01
C ARG A 388 12.87 -13.26 22.18
N LYS A 389 12.77 -13.96 23.29
CA LYS A 389 13.60 -15.15 23.56
C LYS A 389 13.43 -16.25 22.50
N GLN A 390 12.22 -16.48 22.01
CA GLN A 390 11.98 -17.47 20.95
C GLN A 390 12.67 -17.07 19.63
N VAL A 391 12.61 -15.77 19.26
CA VAL A 391 13.30 -15.27 18.06
C VAL A 391 14.82 -15.39 18.21
N GLU A 392 15.37 -15.03 19.38
CA GLU A 392 16.80 -15.17 19.69
C GLU A 392 17.25 -16.63 19.64
N ASP A 393 16.40 -17.58 20.05
CA ASP A 393 16.67 -19.02 20.02
C ASP A 393 16.46 -19.66 18.64
N GLY A 394 16.11 -18.87 17.62
CA GLY A 394 16.03 -19.31 16.23
C GLY A 394 14.64 -19.66 15.73
N ALA A 395 13.57 -19.25 16.40
CA ALA A 395 12.23 -19.35 15.83
C ALA A 395 12.11 -18.44 14.60
N LEU A 396 11.60 -19.01 13.50
CA LEU A 396 11.38 -18.32 12.23
C LEU A 396 9.96 -17.73 12.14
N VAL A 397 9.05 -18.23 12.96
CA VAL A 397 7.65 -17.78 13.10
C VAL A 397 7.30 -17.83 14.58
N ILE A 398 6.51 -16.88 15.07
CA ILE A 398 5.97 -16.89 16.44
C ILE A 398 4.46 -17.15 16.36
N ASP A 399 4.03 -18.24 17.00
CA ASP A 399 2.63 -18.57 17.22
C ASP A 399 2.09 -17.79 18.44
N VAL A 400 0.92 -17.17 18.28
CA VAL A 400 0.23 -16.41 19.34
C VAL A 400 -1.19 -16.93 19.49
N ASN A 401 -1.52 -17.41 20.69
CA ASN A 401 -2.84 -17.88 21.05
C ASN A 401 -3.31 -17.24 22.36
N MET A 402 -4.53 -16.69 22.36
CA MET A 402 -5.19 -16.05 23.50
C MET A 402 -6.51 -16.77 23.90
N ASP A 403 -6.73 -18.00 23.46
CA ASP A 403 -7.94 -18.77 23.72
C ASP A 403 -7.96 -19.33 25.15
N ASP A 404 -8.49 -18.54 26.07
CA ASP A 404 -8.78 -18.92 27.45
C ASP A 404 -10.20 -18.46 27.84
N GLY A 405 -10.88 -19.27 28.65
CA GLY A 405 -12.27 -18.99 29.03
C GLY A 405 -12.47 -17.76 29.93
N LEU A 406 -11.41 -17.25 30.53
CA LEU A 406 -11.43 -16.11 31.44
C LEU A 406 -10.90 -14.81 30.80
N LEU A 407 -10.36 -14.90 29.56
CA LEU A 407 -9.83 -13.76 28.81
C LEU A 407 -10.85 -13.26 27.78
N ASP A 408 -10.85 -11.96 27.56
CA ASP A 408 -11.33 -11.41 26.27
C ASP A 408 -10.26 -11.66 25.22
N ALA A 409 -10.33 -12.81 24.56
CA ALA A 409 -9.31 -13.25 23.62
C ALA A 409 -9.10 -12.27 22.45
N ARG A 410 -10.14 -11.57 22.00
CA ARG A 410 -10.06 -10.57 20.95
C ARG A 410 -9.28 -9.34 21.39
N GLU A 411 -9.59 -8.81 22.57
CA GLU A 411 -8.91 -7.65 23.14
C GLU A 411 -7.44 -7.97 23.44
N GLU A 412 -7.18 -9.14 24.06
CA GLU A 412 -5.81 -9.57 24.40
C GLU A 412 -4.96 -9.82 23.17
N MET A 413 -5.52 -10.45 22.13
CA MET A 413 -4.83 -10.65 20.84
C MET A 413 -4.44 -9.31 20.22
N THR A 414 -5.38 -8.38 20.14
CA THR A 414 -5.14 -7.05 19.59
C THR A 414 -4.07 -6.29 20.38
N THR A 415 -4.19 -6.27 21.71
CA THR A 415 -3.24 -5.58 22.59
C THR A 415 -1.84 -6.16 22.47
N PHE A 416 -1.71 -7.48 22.59
CA PHE A 416 -0.42 -8.15 22.52
C PHE A 416 0.25 -8.00 21.15
N LEU A 417 -0.50 -8.17 20.05
CA LEU A 417 0.04 -7.98 18.71
C LEU A 417 0.46 -6.54 18.42
N ASN A 418 -0.29 -5.56 18.90
CA ASN A 418 0.13 -4.15 18.81
C ASN A 418 1.45 -3.89 19.53
N LEU A 419 1.65 -4.50 20.69
CA LEU A 419 2.91 -4.44 21.42
C LEU A 419 4.05 -5.15 20.67
N VAL A 420 3.80 -6.35 20.16
CA VAL A 420 4.76 -7.09 19.33
C VAL A 420 5.21 -6.26 18.13
N MET A 421 4.27 -5.59 17.43
CA MET A 421 4.59 -4.76 16.27
C MET A 421 5.40 -3.51 16.62
N SER A 422 5.43 -3.10 17.88
CA SER A 422 6.27 -2.00 18.39
C SER A 422 7.69 -2.44 18.76
N GLU A 423 7.98 -3.75 18.72
CA GLU A 423 9.26 -4.38 19.07
C GLU A 423 9.95 -4.95 17.80
N PRO A 424 10.87 -4.21 17.15
CA PRO A 424 11.50 -4.66 15.89
C PRO A 424 12.19 -6.02 15.99
N ASP A 425 12.78 -6.34 17.15
CA ASP A 425 13.46 -7.61 17.38
C ASP A 425 12.51 -8.81 17.31
N ILE A 426 11.23 -8.61 17.62
CA ILE A 426 10.18 -9.62 17.55
C ILE A 426 9.46 -9.51 16.20
N ALA A 427 9.06 -8.30 15.83
CA ALA A 427 8.26 -8.02 14.64
C ALA A 427 8.97 -8.39 13.31
N ARG A 428 10.30 -8.58 13.33
CA ARG A 428 11.05 -8.97 12.12
C ARG A 428 10.63 -10.32 11.55
N VAL A 429 10.12 -11.25 12.37
CA VAL A 429 9.61 -12.55 11.90
C VAL A 429 8.09 -12.51 11.68
N PRO A 430 7.55 -13.35 10.78
CA PRO A 430 6.11 -13.48 10.61
C PRO A 430 5.44 -14.03 11.87
N ILE A 431 4.22 -13.58 12.11
CA ILE A 431 3.38 -14.05 13.22
C ILE A 431 2.35 -15.06 12.71
N MET A 432 2.15 -16.13 13.47
CA MET A 432 1.05 -17.07 13.28
C MET A 432 -0.03 -16.76 14.31
N ILE A 433 -1.25 -16.46 13.82
CA ILE A 433 -2.41 -16.22 14.68
C ILE A 433 -3.12 -17.56 14.87
N ASP A 434 -3.13 -18.04 16.09
CA ASP A 434 -3.77 -19.28 16.49
C ASP A 434 -4.99 -19.00 17.34
N SER A 435 -6.16 -19.36 16.84
CA SER A 435 -7.42 -19.29 17.59
C SER A 435 -8.47 -20.21 17.00
N SER A 436 -9.31 -20.74 17.89
CA SER A 436 -10.54 -21.46 17.51
C SER A 436 -11.71 -20.52 17.19
N LYS A 437 -11.55 -19.21 17.41
CA LYS A 437 -12.59 -18.19 17.24
C LYS A 437 -12.25 -17.28 16.08
N TRP A 438 -13.15 -17.22 15.10
CA TRP A 438 -12.92 -16.44 13.89
C TRP A 438 -12.73 -14.94 14.17
N GLU A 439 -13.50 -14.36 15.08
CA GLU A 439 -13.40 -12.96 15.47
C GLU A 439 -12.03 -12.59 16.07
N VAL A 440 -11.33 -13.54 16.69
CA VAL A 440 -9.99 -13.36 17.23
C VAL A 440 -8.96 -13.39 16.10
N ILE A 441 -9.10 -14.32 15.15
CA ILE A 441 -8.26 -14.41 13.95
C ILE A 441 -8.35 -13.11 13.15
N GLU A 442 -9.56 -12.67 12.84
CA GLU A 442 -9.78 -11.45 12.06
C GLU A 442 -9.21 -10.21 12.75
N ALA A 443 -9.41 -10.06 14.06
CA ALA A 443 -8.84 -8.96 14.83
C ALA A 443 -7.30 -8.97 14.79
N GLY A 444 -6.69 -10.15 14.95
CA GLY A 444 -5.24 -10.30 14.86
C GLY A 444 -4.68 -9.96 13.48
N LEU A 445 -5.32 -10.41 12.41
CA LEU A 445 -4.91 -10.09 11.02
C LEU A 445 -4.89 -8.58 10.76
N LYS A 446 -5.79 -7.83 11.36
CA LYS A 446 -5.90 -6.37 11.23
C LYS A 446 -4.85 -5.59 12.05
N CYS A 447 -4.00 -6.29 12.81
CA CYS A 447 -2.86 -5.70 13.54
C CYS A 447 -1.52 -5.89 12.81
N LEU A 448 -1.44 -6.82 11.86
CA LEU A 448 -0.18 -7.30 11.30
C LEU A 448 0.08 -6.73 9.91
N GLN A 449 1.18 -5.99 9.77
CA GLN A 449 1.57 -5.41 8.49
C GLN A 449 2.20 -6.44 7.52
N GLY A 450 2.83 -7.49 8.02
CA GLY A 450 3.45 -8.54 7.22
C GLY A 450 2.47 -9.57 6.67
N LYS A 451 3.00 -10.50 5.87
CA LYS A 451 2.27 -11.72 5.45
C LYS A 451 2.35 -12.74 6.57
N SER A 452 1.35 -12.72 7.44
CA SER A 452 1.16 -13.60 8.58
C SER A 452 0.58 -14.96 8.18
N ILE A 453 0.39 -15.84 9.15
CA ILE A 453 -0.21 -17.16 8.98
C ILE A 453 -1.42 -17.27 9.90
N VAL A 454 -2.49 -17.86 9.41
CA VAL A 454 -3.65 -18.26 10.21
C VAL A 454 -3.55 -19.74 10.58
N ASN A 455 -3.67 -20.06 11.84
CA ASN A 455 -3.74 -21.43 12.38
C ASN A 455 -5.09 -21.59 13.05
N SER A 456 -6.09 -22.19 12.46
CA SER A 456 -6.20 -22.81 11.16
C SER A 456 -7.64 -22.71 10.63
N ILE A 457 -7.86 -23.10 9.40
CA ILE A 457 -9.19 -23.32 8.86
C ILE A 457 -9.39 -24.81 8.48
N SER A 458 -10.63 -25.25 8.43
CA SER A 458 -11.00 -26.61 8.05
C SER A 458 -12.42 -26.68 7.54
N LEU A 459 -12.81 -27.80 6.96
CA LEU A 459 -14.19 -28.11 6.53
C LEU A 459 -15.12 -28.53 7.69
N LYS A 460 -14.66 -28.42 8.95
CA LYS A 460 -15.44 -28.84 10.13
C LYS A 460 -16.82 -28.16 10.24
N GLU A 461 -16.92 -26.90 9.83
CA GLU A 461 -18.16 -26.11 9.82
C GLU A 461 -18.83 -26.05 8.45
N GLY A 462 -18.42 -26.92 7.52
CA GLY A 462 -18.91 -26.99 6.15
C GLY A 462 -18.13 -26.15 5.16
N GLU A 463 -18.34 -26.45 3.86
CA GLU A 463 -17.61 -25.84 2.74
C GLU A 463 -17.87 -24.33 2.61
N GLU A 464 -19.11 -23.88 2.83
CA GLU A 464 -19.49 -22.47 2.69
C GLU A 464 -18.67 -21.58 3.65
N LYS A 465 -18.60 -21.95 4.92
CA LYS A 465 -17.79 -21.26 5.95
C LYS A 465 -16.30 -21.31 5.65
N PHE A 466 -15.82 -22.46 5.21
CA PHE A 466 -14.42 -22.62 4.82
C PHE A 466 -14.03 -21.66 3.72
N ILE A 467 -14.84 -21.56 2.64
CA ILE A 467 -14.59 -20.64 1.52
C ILE A 467 -14.69 -19.17 1.97
N GLU A 468 -15.65 -18.83 2.84
CA GLU A 468 -15.78 -17.47 3.39
C GLU A 468 -14.52 -17.07 4.14
N HIS A 469 -14.04 -17.91 5.06
CA HIS A 469 -12.83 -17.66 5.85
C HIS A 469 -11.58 -17.61 4.96
N ALA A 470 -11.43 -18.55 4.02
CA ALA A 470 -10.29 -18.58 3.10
C ALA A 470 -10.21 -17.30 2.23
N ARG A 471 -11.34 -16.82 1.73
CA ARG A 471 -11.43 -15.58 0.96
C ARG A 471 -11.05 -14.36 1.80
N LEU A 472 -11.49 -14.30 3.06
CA LEU A 472 -11.18 -13.18 3.94
C LEU A 472 -9.71 -13.21 4.36
N ILE A 473 -9.14 -14.37 4.68
CA ILE A 473 -7.71 -14.55 4.95
C ILE A 473 -6.88 -14.05 3.77
N LYS A 474 -7.23 -14.50 2.56
CA LYS A 474 -6.57 -14.03 1.33
C LYS A 474 -6.67 -12.53 1.18
N LYS A 475 -7.86 -11.95 1.36
CA LYS A 475 -8.11 -10.51 1.23
C LYS A 475 -7.35 -9.68 2.27
N LEU A 476 -7.09 -10.24 3.46
CA LEU A 476 -6.26 -9.62 4.50
C LEU A 476 -4.75 -9.91 4.33
N GLY A 477 -4.37 -10.63 3.28
CA GLY A 477 -2.98 -10.84 2.90
C GLY A 477 -2.23 -11.82 3.79
N ALA A 478 -2.88 -12.88 4.26
CA ALA A 478 -2.25 -13.91 5.06
C ALA A 478 -2.20 -15.27 4.35
N ALA A 479 -1.25 -16.10 4.78
CA ALA A 479 -1.24 -17.54 4.52
C ALA A 479 -2.10 -18.26 5.56
N THR A 480 -2.41 -19.54 5.34
CA THR A 480 -3.18 -20.32 6.32
C THR A 480 -2.75 -21.78 6.35
N VAL A 481 -2.88 -22.37 7.51
CA VAL A 481 -2.85 -23.82 7.69
C VAL A 481 -4.25 -24.35 7.42
N VAL A 482 -4.38 -25.28 6.48
CA VAL A 482 -5.63 -26.00 6.21
C VAL A 482 -5.53 -27.38 6.84
N MET A 483 -6.42 -27.65 7.81
CA MET A 483 -6.44 -28.94 8.47
C MET A 483 -7.36 -29.92 7.74
N ALA A 484 -6.91 -31.16 7.57
CA ALA A 484 -7.71 -32.24 6.99
C ALA A 484 -8.78 -32.71 7.99
N PHE A 485 -9.71 -31.83 8.27
CA PHE A 485 -10.89 -31.99 9.12
C PHE A 485 -12.13 -31.64 8.34
N ASP A 486 -13.17 -32.45 8.43
CA ASP A 486 -14.51 -32.13 7.94
C ASP A 486 -15.56 -32.33 9.02
N GLU A 487 -16.82 -32.27 8.65
CA GLU A 487 -17.98 -32.48 9.56
C GLU A 487 -17.99 -33.87 10.23
N LYS A 488 -17.33 -34.87 9.62
CA LYS A 488 -17.20 -36.22 10.16
C LYS A 488 -16.02 -36.37 11.14
N GLY A 489 -15.19 -35.33 11.27
CA GLY A 489 -14.04 -35.30 12.14
C GLY A 489 -12.70 -35.31 11.40
N GLN A 490 -11.62 -35.61 12.13
CA GLN A 490 -10.25 -35.65 11.61
C GLN A 490 -10.08 -36.80 10.59
N ALA A 491 -9.43 -36.49 9.47
CA ALA A 491 -9.04 -37.53 8.52
C ALA A 491 -7.81 -38.29 9.05
N ASP A 492 -8.00 -39.51 9.49
CA ASP A 492 -7.01 -40.37 10.12
C ASP A 492 -6.40 -41.40 9.17
N THR A 493 -7.06 -41.69 8.03
CA THR A 493 -6.54 -42.60 6.99
C THR A 493 -6.02 -41.83 5.79
N PHE A 494 -5.20 -42.51 4.97
CA PHE A 494 -4.65 -41.95 3.73
C PHE A 494 -5.77 -41.52 2.76
N GLU A 495 -6.73 -42.39 2.54
CA GLU A 495 -7.88 -42.16 1.64
C GLU A 495 -8.73 -40.97 2.10
N ARG A 496 -8.99 -40.89 3.42
CA ARG A 496 -9.76 -39.77 4.01
C ARG A 496 -9.02 -38.44 3.89
N LYS A 497 -7.69 -38.46 4.07
CA LYS A 497 -6.89 -37.23 3.89
C LYS A 497 -6.97 -36.70 2.46
N ILE A 498 -6.86 -37.61 1.47
CA ILE A 498 -7.03 -37.23 0.06
C ILE A 498 -8.42 -36.65 -0.16
N GLU A 499 -9.48 -37.38 0.24
CA GLU A 499 -10.87 -36.96 0.06
C GLU A 499 -11.12 -35.55 0.64
N VAL A 500 -10.69 -35.29 1.86
CA VAL A 500 -10.88 -33.98 2.52
C VAL A 500 -10.02 -32.88 1.88
N CYS A 501 -8.77 -33.19 1.51
CA CYS A 501 -7.87 -32.21 0.89
C CYS A 501 -8.20 -31.89 -0.58
N GLU A 502 -8.91 -32.75 -1.29
CA GLU A 502 -9.38 -32.47 -2.65
C GLU A 502 -10.59 -31.50 -2.68
N ILE A 503 -11.32 -31.39 -1.57
CA ILE A 503 -12.45 -30.47 -1.42
C ILE A 503 -11.97 -29.10 -0.91
N GLY A 504 -11.00 -29.05 -0.03
CA GLY A 504 -10.39 -27.85 0.55
C GLY A 504 -9.21 -27.36 -0.26
#